data_54ddfda4d3b08fc1696962514326cc75
#
_entry.id   54ddfda4d3b08fc1696962514326cc75
#
_cell.length_a   1.000
_cell.length_b   1.000
_cell.length_c   1.000
_cell.angle_alpha   90.00
_cell.angle_beta   90.00
_cell.angle_gamma   90.00
#
_symmetry.space_group_name_H-M   'P 1'
#
loop_
_entity.id
_entity.type
_entity.pdbx_description
1 polymer ?
#
loop_
_entity_poly.entity_id
_entity_poly.type
_entity_poly.pdbx_seq_one_letter_code
_entity_poly.pdbx_strand_id
1 'polypeptide(L)'
;VFSRFLEVDINSGVVIGMAIVFFYAVLGGMKGITYTQVAQYCVLIFAYMVPAIYISIALTNNPFPMFGLGSEMIEGGYLLEKLDGLSAELGMTAFTSGTKSTIDMFFITAALMAGTAGLPHVIVRFFTVPSVKDARISAGYALIFIALLYTTAPAVAAFARINLIDHIDGMNYAEAPDWFTKWEDSGLIAWF
;
A
#
# COMPACT_ATOMS: atom_id res chain seq x y z
N VAL A 1 2.79 -14.56 -6.83
CA VAL A 1 1.67 -14.77 -5.90
C VAL A 1 1.20 -16.22 -5.97
N PHE A 2 0.65 -16.71 -7.09
CA PHE A 2 0.12 -18.10 -7.21
C PHE A 2 1.17 -19.17 -6.89
N SER A 3 2.39 -19.01 -7.37
CA SER A 3 3.50 -19.91 -7.09
C SER A 3 3.75 -20.08 -5.58
N ARG A 4 3.70 -18.98 -4.83
CA ARG A 4 3.91 -18.98 -3.38
C ARG A 4 2.72 -19.53 -2.59
N PHE A 5 1.49 -19.14 -2.99
CA PHE A 5 0.28 -19.61 -2.31
C PHE A 5 -0.02 -21.09 -2.52
N LEU A 6 0.30 -21.61 -3.71
CA LEU A 6 0.05 -23.01 -4.07
C LEU A 6 1.28 -23.89 -3.92
N GLU A 7 2.43 -23.33 -3.48
CA GLU A 7 3.71 -24.02 -3.34
C GLU A 7 4.13 -24.78 -4.62
N VAL A 8 3.82 -24.19 -5.78
CA VAL A 8 4.14 -24.76 -7.09
C VAL A 8 5.25 -23.96 -7.78
N ASP A 9 5.93 -24.59 -8.73
CA ASP A 9 6.91 -23.89 -9.57
C ASP A 9 6.32 -22.63 -10.24
N ILE A 10 7.18 -21.64 -10.47
CA ILE A 10 6.78 -20.31 -11.02
C ILE A 10 6.03 -20.46 -12.34
N ASN A 11 6.51 -21.35 -13.23
CA ASN A 11 5.88 -21.57 -14.53
C ASN A 11 4.47 -22.16 -14.39
N SER A 12 4.30 -23.11 -13.48
CA SER A 12 2.98 -23.70 -13.17
C SER A 12 2.04 -22.68 -12.55
N GLY A 13 2.56 -21.83 -11.64
CA GLY A 13 1.80 -20.74 -11.04
C GLY A 13 1.32 -19.72 -12.06
N VAL A 14 2.14 -19.40 -13.06
CA VAL A 14 1.76 -18.49 -14.15
C VAL A 14 0.68 -19.11 -15.04
N VAL A 15 0.82 -20.38 -15.41
CA VAL A 15 -0.17 -21.09 -16.26
C VAL A 15 -1.53 -21.17 -15.56
N ILE A 16 -1.55 -21.54 -14.27
CA ILE A 16 -2.78 -21.58 -13.48
C ILE A 16 -3.43 -20.18 -13.40
N GLY A 17 -2.64 -19.15 -13.10
CA GLY A 17 -3.11 -17.78 -13.05
C GLY A 17 -3.68 -17.30 -14.38
N MET A 18 -2.98 -17.57 -15.49
CA MET A 18 -3.47 -17.25 -16.83
C MET A 18 -4.77 -17.96 -17.19
N ALA A 19 -4.88 -19.26 -16.85
CA ALA A 19 -6.09 -20.03 -17.12
C ALA A 19 -7.31 -19.45 -16.37
N ILE A 20 -7.15 -19.11 -15.09
CA ILE A 20 -8.22 -18.49 -14.29
C ILE A 20 -8.63 -17.14 -14.88
N VAL A 21 -7.63 -16.28 -15.17
CA VAL A 21 -7.88 -14.94 -15.73
C VAL A 21 -8.57 -15.04 -17.09
N PHE A 22 -8.09 -15.94 -17.96
CA PHE A 22 -8.70 -16.16 -19.29
C PHE A 22 -10.15 -16.60 -19.16
N PHE A 23 -10.44 -17.54 -18.26
CA PHE A 23 -11.79 -18.06 -18.09
C PHE A 23 -12.79 -16.97 -17.67
N TYR A 24 -12.49 -16.20 -16.63
CA TYR A 24 -13.42 -15.16 -16.19
C TYR A 24 -13.47 -13.96 -17.15
N ALA A 25 -12.37 -13.62 -17.82
CA ALA A 25 -12.35 -12.50 -18.77
C ALA A 25 -13.14 -12.80 -20.05
N VAL A 26 -13.01 -14.02 -20.59
CA VAL A 26 -13.72 -14.43 -21.82
C VAL A 26 -15.19 -14.64 -21.55
N LEU A 27 -15.57 -15.32 -20.45
CA LEU A 27 -16.96 -15.61 -20.13
C LEU A 27 -17.69 -14.41 -19.51
N GLY A 28 -17.01 -13.62 -18.69
CA GLY A 28 -17.59 -12.50 -17.97
C GLY A 28 -17.63 -11.19 -18.74
N GLY A 29 -16.74 -11.03 -19.73
CA GLY A 29 -16.57 -9.78 -20.47
C GLY A 29 -16.35 -8.58 -19.54
N MET A 30 -16.73 -7.37 -19.99
CA MET A 30 -16.57 -6.14 -19.20
C MET A 30 -17.36 -6.14 -17.88
N LYS A 31 -18.52 -6.78 -17.83
CA LYS A 31 -19.29 -6.90 -16.58
C LYS A 31 -18.58 -7.79 -15.56
N GLY A 32 -18.09 -8.95 -15.98
CA GLY A 32 -17.33 -9.86 -15.11
C GLY A 32 -16.09 -9.20 -14.54
N ILE A 33 -15.32 -8.49 -15.35
CA ILE A 33 -14.15 -7.73 -14.93
C ILE A 33 -14.54 -6.67 -13.88
N THR A 34 -15.62 -5.94 -14.08
CA THR A 34 -16.08 -4.92 -13.14
C THR A 34 -16.46 -5.51 -11.79
N TYR A 35 -17.25 -6.60 -11.77
CA TYR A 35 -17.62 -7.27 -10.52
C TYR A 35 -16.42 -7.85 -9.79
N THR A 36 -15.48 -8.45 -10.51
CA THR A 36 -14.22 -8.96 -9.92
C THR A 36 -13.43 -7.84 -9.26
N GLN A 37 -13.34 -6.67 -9.90
CA GLN A 37 -12.63 -5.52 -9.33
C GLN A 37 -13.31 -4.95 -8.10
N VAL A 38 -14.64 -4.92 -8.05
CA VAL A 38 -15.39 -4.51 -6.84
C VAL A 38 -15.11 -5.48 -5.69
N ALA A 39 -15.20 -6.78 -5.93
CA ALA A 39 -14.88 -7.79 -4.93
C ALA A 39 -13.43 -7.69 -4.46
N GLN A 40 -12.50 -7.53 -5.38
CA GLN A 40 -11.07 -7.34 -5.09
C GLN A 40 -10.82 -6.09 -4.24
N TYR A 41 -11.51 -4.99 -4.53
CA TYR A 41 -11.39 -3.77 -3.74
C TYR A 41 -11.92 -3.96 -2.32
N CYS A 42 -13.05 -4.63 -2.14
CA CYS A 42 -13.57 -4.94 -0.82
C CYS A 42 -12.57 -5.77 0.02
N VAL A 43 -12.01 -6.81 -0.56
CA VAL A 43 -10.98 -7.62 0.12
C VAL A 43 -9.74 -6.78 0.44
N LEU A 44 -9.28 -5.97 -0.51
CA LEU A 44 -8.09 -5.14 -0.35
C LEU A 44 -8.27 -4.11 0.75
N ILE A 45 -9.42 -3.41 0.82
CA ILE A 45 -9.64 -2.39 1.85
C ILE A 45 -9.65 -3.01 3.25
N PHE A 46 -10.27 -4.18 3.43
CA PHE A 46 -10.24 -4.89 4.70
C PHE A 46 -8.84 -5.37 5.07
N ALA A 47 -8.16 -6.03 4.13
CA ALA A 47 -6.82 -6.56 4.35
C ALA A 47 -5.78 -5.46 4.65
N TYR A 48 -5.98 -4.27 4.11
CA TYR A 48 -5.09 -3.14 4.33
C TYR A 48 -5.45 -2.32 5.57
N MET A 49 -6.74 -2.02 5.78
CA MET A 49 -7.17 -1.15 6.86
C MET A 49 -7.11 -1.83 8.24
N VAL A 50 -7.39 -3.13 8.33
CA VAL A 50 -7.39 -3.83 9.62
C VAL A 50 -6.01 -3.79 10.30
N PRO A 51 -4.91 -4.21 9.66
CA PRO A 51 -3.58 -4.09 10.26
C PRO A 51 -3.16 -2.63 10.46
N ALA A 52 -3.53 -1.72 9.54
CA ALA A 52 -3.23 -0.30 9.67
C ALA A 52 -3.87 0.33 10.94
N ILE A 53 -5.13 0.03 11.19
CA ILE A 53 -5.85 0.48 12.39
C ILE A 53 -5.24 -0.15 13.64
N TYR A 54 -4.95 -1.46 13.60
CA TYR A 54 -4.35 -2.15 14.73
C TYR A 54 -3.00 -1.54 15.14
N ILE A 55 -2.10 -1.31 14.18
CA ILE A 55 -0.79 -0.72 14.44
C ILE A 55 -0.94 0.73 14.91
N SER A 56 -1.86 1.50 14.33
CA SER A 56 -2.14 2.87 14.75
C SER A 56 -2.61 2.94 16.21
N ILE A 57 -3.52 2.07 16.61
CA ILE A 57 -3.97 1.98 18.01
C ILE A 57 -2.83 1.56 18.93
N ALA A 58 -2.03 0.58 18.52
CA ALA A 58 -0.91 0.08 19.32
C ALA A 58 0.18 1.15 19.57
N LEU A 59 0.44 2.02 18.60
CA LEU A 59 1.50 3.04 18.71
C LEU A 59 1.00 4.38 19.25
N THR A 60 -0.20 4.82 18.86
CA THR A 60 -0.69 6.18 19.12
C THR A 60 -2.05 6.23 19.83
N ASN A 61 -2.64 5.08 20.16
CA ASN A 61 -4.00 4.97 20.69
C ASN A 61 -5.09 5.65 19.81
N ASN A 62 -4.78 5.90 18.53
CA ASN A 62 -5.69 6.55 17.59
C ASN A 62 -6.18 5.51 16.56
N PRO A 63 -7.50 5.30 16.42
CA PRO A 63 -8.04 4.31 15.48
C PRO A 63 -7.91 4.73 14.00
N PHE A 64 -7.63 6.01 13.73
CA PHE A 64 -7.46 6.52 12.37
C PHE A 64 -5.97 6.66 12.04
N PRO A 65 -5.40 5.80 11.18
CA PRO A 65 -3.96 5.82 10.87
C PRO A 65 -3.45 7.15 10.34
N MET A 66 -4.27 7.86 9.55
CA MET A 66 -3.92 9.16 9.00
C MET A 66 -3.74 10.24 10.08
N PHE A 67 -4.50 10.17 11.16
CA PHE A 67 -4.34 11.08 12.31
C PHE A 67 -3.26 10.58 13.26
N GLY A 68 -3.09 9.26 13.36
CA GLY A 68 -2.01 8.63 14.13
C GLY A 68 -0.62 9.07 13.68
N LEU A 69 -0.43 9.34 12.38
CA LEU A 69 0.85 9.81 11.85
C LEU A 69 1.34 11.12 12.48
N GLY A 70 0.43 12.02 12.83
CA GLY A 70 0.73 13.31 13.50
C GLY A 70 0.49 13.31 15.00
N SER A 71 0.13 12.18 15.60
CA SER A 71 -0.20 12.07 17.03
C SER A 71 1.03 11.79 17.89
N GLU A 72 0.87 12.06 19.18
CA GLU A 72 1.82 11.59 20.21
C GLU A 72 1.73 10.08 20.36
N MET A 73 2.86 9.44 20.55
CA MET A 73 2.96 8.01 20.86
C MET A 73 2.60 7.72 22.31
N ILE A 74 2.18 6.50 22.60
CA ILE A 74 1.89 6.03 23.97
C ILE A 74 3.15 6.11 24.84
N GLU A 75 4.32 5.90 24.26
CA GLU A 75 5.63 6.00 24.94
C GLU A 75 6.12 7.45 25.12
N GLY A 76 5.40 8.44 24.61
CA GLY A 76 5.73 9.86 24.61
C GLY A 76 6.50 10.32 23.37
N GLY A 77 6.34 11.61 23.05
CA GLY A 77 6.92 12.23 21.84
C GLY A 77 6.06 12.03 20.59
N TYR A 78 6.31 12.84 19.58
CA TYR A 78 5.62 12.75 18.30
C TYR A 78 6.20 11.62 17.45
N LEU A 79 5.33 10.85 16.80
CA LEU A 79 5.70 9.70 15.99
C LEU A 79 6.72 10.05 14.88
N LEU A 80 6.53 11.17 14.20
CA LEU A 80 7.45 11.62 13.15
C LEU A 80 8.82 12.05 13.69
N GLU A 81 8.86 12.66 14.87
CA GLU A 81 10.13 13.03 15.53
C GLU A 81 10.92 11.77 15.94
N LYS A 82 10.25 10.77 16.49
CA LYS A 82 10.89 9.47 16.81
C LYS A 82 11.43 8.81 15.53
N LEU A 83 10.66 8.82 14.45
CA LEU A 83 11.09 8.24 13.18
C LEU A 83 12.29 8.97 12.57
N ASP A 84 12.33 10.28 12.67
CA ASP A 84 13.47 11.08 12.20
C ASP A 84 14.71 10.86 13.07
N GLY A 85 14.52 10.74 14.39
CA GLY A 85 15.59 10.38 15.33
C GLY A 85 16.23 9.03 15.02
N LEU A 86 15.40 7.99 14.91
CA LEU A 86 15.85 6.64 14.53
C LEU A 86 16.54 6.60 13.15
N SER A 87 16.01 7.38 12.19
CA SER A 87 16.65 7.48 10.87
C SER A 87 18.04 8.14 10.96
N ALA A 88 18.19 9.16 11.80
CA ALA A 88 19.47 9.83 12.00
C ALA A 88 20.50 8.93 12.72
N GLU A 89 20.08 8.14 13.71
CA GLU A 89 20.92 7.17 14.40
C GLU A 89 21.50 6.11 13.45
N LEU A 90 20.71 5.69 12.47
CA LEU A 90 21.11 4.76 11.41
C LEU A 90 21.90 5.43 10.26
N GLY A 91 22.20 6.73 10.36
CA GLY A 91 22.91 7.47 9.32
C GLY A 91 22.08 7.72 8.05
N MET A 92 20.76 7.53 8.13
CA MET A 92 19.84 7.80 7.02
C MET A 92 19.32 9.24 7.09
N THR A 93 18.88 9.76 5.95
CA THR A 93 18.20 11.07 5.92
C THR A 93 16.86 10.99 6.66
N ALA A 94 16.53 12.04 7.40
CA ALA A 94 15.26 12.14 8.12
C ALA A 94 14.08 11.88 7.20
N PHE A 95 13.08 11.14 7.67
CA PHE A 95 11.90 10.76 6.89
C PHE A 95 11.10 11.98 6.42
N THR A 96 11.05 13.03 7.26
CA THR A 96 10.34 14.28 6.96
C THR A 96 11.16 15.24 6.11
N SER A 97 12.47 15.03 5.95
CA SER A 97 13.30 15.87 5.11
C SER A 97 13.07 15.58 3.63
N GLY A 98 12.63 16.59 2.90
CA GLY A 98 12.47 16.49 1.45
C GLY A 98 13.84 16.34 0.76
N THR A 99 14.05 15.21 0.09
CA THR A 99 15.29 14.95 -0.68
C THR A 99 15.27 15.54 -2.07
N LYS A 100 14.10 16.00 -2.55
CA LYS A 100 13.91 16.54 -3.91
C LYS A 100 13.50 18.01 -3.88
N SER A 101 13.91 18.74 -4.91
CA SER A 101 13.49 20.14 -5.06
C SER A 101 11.98 20.25 -5.26
N THR A 102 11.38 21.37 -4.86
CA THR A 102 9.94 21.64 -5.07
C THR A 102 9.56 21.57 -6.55
N ILE A 103 10.46 22.02 -7.43
CA ILE A 103 10.26 21.99 -8.89
C ILE A 103 10.20 20.54 -9.39
N ASP A 104 11.12 19.67 -8.95
CA ASP A 104 11.10 18.25 -9.31
C ASP A 104 9.83 17.57 -8.83
N MET A 105 9.40 17.85 -7.61
CA MET A 105 8.15 17.31 -7.06
C MET A 105 6.93 17.75 -7.87
N PHE A 106 6.90 19.02 -8.31
CA PHE A 106 5.84 19.53 -9.17
C PHE A 106 5.79 18.77 -10.50
N PHE A 107 6.92 18.61 -11.19
CA PHE A 107 6.97 17.92 -12.49
C PHE A 107 6.68 16.42 -12.36
N ILE A 108 7.15 15.75 -11.30
CA ILE A 108 6.82 14.35 -11.03
C ILE A 108 5.31 14.20 -10.84
N THR A 109 4.71 15.06 -10.02
CA THR A 109 3.27 15.02 -9.76
C THR A 109 2.47 15.30 -11.04
N ALA A 110 2.83 16.32 -11.79
CA ALA A 110 2.18 16.66 -13.05
C ALA A 110 2.29 15.53 -14.08
N ALA A 111 3.45 14.91 -14.21
CA ALA A 111 3.66 13.76 -15.10
C ALA A 111 2.81 12.54 -14.69
N LEU A 112 2.74 12.24 -13.40
CA LEU A 112 1.90 11.16 -12.89
C LEU A 112 0.41 11.45 -13.10
N MET A 113 -0.04 12.67 -12.86
CA MET A 113 -1.44 13.06 -13.11
C MET A 113 -1.81 12.97 -14.58
N ALA A 114 -0.99 13.51 -15.47
CA ALA A 114 -1.20 13.45 -16.92
C ALA A 114 -1.15 12.02 -17.43
N GLY A 115 -0.17 11.23 -16.98
CA GLY A 115 -0.02 9.82 -17.34
C GLY A 115 -1.21 8.98 -16.91
N THR A 116 -1.67 9.15 -15.68
CA THR A 116 -2.84 8.42 -15.14
C THR A 116 -4.12 8.79 -15.90
N ALA A 117 -4.32 10.08 -16.21
CA ALA A 117 -5.48 10.54 -16.95
C ALA A 117 -5.53 10.00 -18.39
N GLY A 118 -4.37 9.74 -19.00
CA GLY A 118 -4.24 9.24 -20.37
C GLY A 118 -4.34 7.72 -20.51
N LEU A 119 -4.47 6.96 -19.44
CA LEU A 119 -4.49 5.50 -19.50
C LEU A 119 -5.76 4.97 -20.18
N PRO A 120 -5.64 4.21 -21.29
CA PRO A 120 -6.79 3.72 -22.07
C PRO A 120 -7.79 2.92 -21.23
N HIS A 121 -7.32 2.09 -20.32
CA HIS A 121 -8.16 1.26 -19.45
C HIS A 121 -8.98 2.07 -18.43
N VAL A 122 -8.55 3.29 -18.10
CA VAL A 122 -9.34 4.21 -17.27
C VAL A 122 -10.42 4.88 -18.10
N ILE A 123 -10.05 5.34 -19.32
CA ILE A 123 -10.96 6.03 -20.23
C ILE A 123 -12.10 5.10 -20.69
N VAL A 124 -11.80 3.84 -21.04
CA VAL A 124 -12.80 2.85 -21.49
C VAL A 124 -13.91 2.63 -20.45
N ARG A 125 -13.64 2.79 -19.17
CA ARG A 125 -14.66 2.64 -18.12
C ARG A 125 -15.75 3.69 -18.18
N PHE A 126 -15.47 4.88 -18.65
CA PHE A 126 -16.49 5.92 -18.82
C PHE A 126 -17.51 5.56 -19.91
N PHE A 127 -17.16 4.70 -20.86
CA PHE A 127 -18.06 4.20 -21.91
C PHE A 127 -18.94 3.04 -21.45
N THR A 128 -18.65 2.42 -20.29
CA THR A 128 -19.43 1.31 -19.75
C THR A 128 -20.58 1.76 -18.85
N VAL A 129 -20.68 3.06 -18.58
CA VAL A 129 -21.68 3.64 -17.68
C VAL A 129 -22.90 4.13 -18.49
N PRO A 130 -24.15 3.86 -18.05
CA PRO A 130 -25.37 4.16 -18.83
C PRO A 130 -25.59 5.66 -19.08
N SER A 131 -25.14 6.54 -18.16
CA SER A 131 -25.35 7.98 -18.27
C SER A 131 -24.17 8.80 -17.79
N VAL A 132 -24.04 10.02 -18.29
CA VAL A 132 -23.01 10.99 -17.87
C VAL A 132 -23.16 11.33 -16.38
N LYS A 133 -24.38 11.35 -15.85
CA LYS A 133 -24.64 11.59 -14.43
C LYS A 133 -24.05 10.48 -13.57
N ASP A 134 -24.26 9.22 -13.96
CA ASP A 134 -23.71 8.06 -13.24
C ASP A 134 -22.20 8.02 -13.32
N ALA A 135 -21.62 8.41 -14.46
CA ALA A 135 -20.16 8.53 -14.61
C ALA A 135 -19.57 9.53 -13.61
N ARG A 136 -20.20 10.71 -13.45
CA ARG A 136 -19.73 11.74 -12.49
C ARG A 136 -19.87 11.26 -11.04
N ILE A 137 -20.98 10.62 -10.70
CA ILE A 137 -21.20 10.08 -9.35
C ILE A 137 -20.17 8.99 -9.05
N SER A 138 -19.96 8.06 -9.97
CA SER A 138 -18.96 6.98 -9.83
C SER A 138 -17.55 7.54 -9.67
N ALA A 139 -17.20 8.56 -10.43
CA ALA A 139 -15.89 9.23 -10.27
C ALA A 139 -15.75 9.89 -8.89
N GLY A 140 -16.80 10.52 -8.38
CA GLY A 140 -16.82 11.09 -7.03
C GLY A 140 -16.58 10.04 -5.95
N TYR A 141 -17.28 8.92 -5.98
CA TYR A 141 -17.04 7.82 -5.04
C TYR A 141 -15.65 7.20 -5.19
N ALA A 142 -15.18 7.01 -6.42
CA ALA A 142 -13.84 6.49 -6.65
C ALA A 142 -12.76 7.40 -6.02
N LEU A 143 -12.90 8.73 -6.15
CA LEU A 143 -11.98 9.68 -5.53
C LEU A 143 -11.97 9.56 -4.00
N ILE A 144 -13.13 9.42 -3.35
CA ILE A 144 -13.21 9.24 -1.89
C ILE A 144 -12.47 7.99 -1.46
N PHE A 145 -12.72 6.86 -2.12
CA PHE A 145 -12.09 5.59 -1.79
C PHE A 145 -10.58 5.57 -2.06
N ILE A 146 -10.16 6.20 -3.15
CA ILE A 146 -8.75 6.38 -3.48
C ILE A 146 -8.07 7.28 -2.43
N ALA A 147 -8.66 8.42 -2.09
CA ALA A 147 -8.13 9.33 -1.09
C ALA A 147 -7.95 8.64 0.27
N LEU A 148 -8.90 7.81 0.70
CA LEU A 148 -8.84 7.06 1.95
C LEU A 148 -7.62 6.12 1.98
N LEU A 149 -7.37 5.37 0.92
CA LEU A 149 -6.22 4.47 0.85
C LEU A 149 -4.90 5.23 0.74
N TYR A 150 -4.84 6.26 -0.11
CA TYR A 150 -3.60 7.01 -0.32
C TYR A 150 -3.19 7.88 0.89
N THR A 151 -4.14 8.35 1.69
CA THR A 151 -3.82 9.09 2.92
C THR A 151 -3.38 8.18 4.06
N THR A 152 -3.81 6.92 4.06
CA THR A 152 -3.35 5.92 5.06
C THR A 152 -2.00 5.32 4.70
N ALA A 153 -1.60 5.30 3.43
CA ALA A 153 -0.36 4.67 3.00
C ALA A 153 0.91 5.24 3.66
N PRO A 154 1.12 6.57 3.76
CA PRO A 154 2.26 7.13 4.45
C PRO A 154 2.30 6.77 5.94
N ALA A 155 1.14 6.73 6.59
CA ALA A 155 1.02 6.37 8.00
C ALA A 155 1.46 4.92 8.22
N VAL A 156 0.97 3.99 7.40
CA VAL A 156 1.36 2.58 7.48
C VAL A 156 2.85 2.40 7.22
N ALA A 157 3.41 3.13 6.25
CA ALA A 157 4.84 3.08 5.97
C ALA A 157 5.69 3.58 7.16
N ALA A 158 5.27 4.68 7.80
CA ALA A 158 5.94 5.22 8.98
C ALA A 158 5.84 4.25 10.17
N PHE A 159 4.66 3.72 10.45
CA PHE A 159 4.43 2.75 11.52
C PHE A 159 5.23 1.46 11.33
N ALA A 160 5.22 0.92 10.11
CA ALA A 160 5.97 -0.29 9.78
C ALA A 160 7.48 -0.06 9.96
N ARG A 161 7.98 1.11 9.56
CA ARG A 161 9.40 1.46 9.69
C ARG A 161 9.82 1.60 11.15
N ILE A 162 9.04 2.29 11.98
CA ILE A 162 9.32 2.39 13.42
C ILE A 162 9.32 1.01 14.06
N ASN A 163 8.28 0.23 13.81
CA ASN A 163 8.15 -1.12 14.38
C ASN A 163 9.32 -2.03 13.96
N LEU A 164 9.74 -1.93 12.70
CA LEU A 164 10.88 -2.69 12.19
C LEU A 164 12.18 -2.28 12.89
N ILE A 165 12.46 -0.99 12.99
CA ILE A 165 13.69 -0.48 13.61
C ILE A 165 13.70 -0.82 15.11
N ASP A 166 12.66 -0.50 15.84
CA ASP A 166 12.57 -0.76 17.29
C ASP A 166 12.76 -2.24 17.66
N HIS A 167 12.40 -3.17 16.75
CA HIS A 167 12.50 -4.61 17.02
C HIS A 167 13.80 -5.26 16.49
N ILE A 168 14.51 -4.61 15.60
CA ILE A 168 15.67 -5.23 14.90
C ILE A 168 16.97 -4.48 15.19
N ASP A 169 16.90 -3.20 15.54
CA ASP A 169 18.09 -2.41 15.79
C ASP A 169 18.90 -2.98 16.95
N GLY A 170 20.21 -3.15 16.74
CA GLY A 170 21.14 -3.71 17.73
C GLY A 170 21.03 -5.21 17.97
N MET A 171 20.15 -5.95 17.29
CA MET A 171 20.07 -7.41 17.39
C MET A 171 21.11 -8.12 16.53
N ASN A 172 21.60 -9.26 17.01
CA ASN A 172 22.36 -10.17 16.17
C ASN A 172 21.43 -10.95 15.25
N TYR A 173 21.88 -11.24 14.02
CA TYR A 173 21.09 -12.02 13.06
C TYR A 173 20.60 -13.37 13.61
N ALA A 174 21.39 -14.01 14.46
CA ALA A 174 21.04 -15.28 15.09
C ALA A 174 19.85 -15.18 16.07
N GLU A 175 19.54 -13.99 16.54
CA GLU A 175 18.46 -13.70 17.48
C GLU A 175 17.26 -13.06 16.78
N ALA A 176 17.32 -12.94 15.44
CA ALA A 176 16.24 -12.33 14.65
C ALA A 176 14.93 -13.08 14.84
N PRO A 177 13.80 -12.38 14.99
CA PRO A 177 12.49 -13.01 15.16
C PRO A 177 12.10 -13.90 13.96
N ASP A 178 11.36 -14.98 14.21
CA ASP A 178 10.89 -15.93 13.18
C ASP A 178 10.15 -15.26 12.02
N TRP A 179 9.42 -14.17 12.28
CA TRP A 179 8.72 -13.44 11.23
C TRP A 179 9.70 -12.74 10.29
N PHE A 180 10.84 -12.25 10.79
CA PHE A 180 11.87 -11.59 9.99
C PHE A 180 12.53 -12.59 9.03
N THR A 181 12.97 -13.74 9.53
CA THR A 181 13.60 -14.80 8.71
C THR A 181 12.66 -15.28 7.62
N LYS A 182 11.37 -15.47 7.93
CA LYS A 182 10.35 -15.82 6.93
C LYS A 182 10.15 -14.75 5.85
N TRP A 183 10.31 -13.49 6.19
CA TRP A 183 10.22 -12.39 5.22
C TRP A 183 11.47 -12.26 4.38
N GLU A 184 12.63 -12.53 4.97
CA GLU A 184 13.91 -12.60 4.25
C GLU A 184 13.90 -13.75 3.24
N ASP A 185 13.50 -14.94 3.63
CA ASP A 185 13.30 -16.08 2.73
C ASP A 185 12.34 -15.76 1.59
N SER A 186 11.41 -14.85 1.84
CA SER A 186 10.49 -14.36 0.81
C SER A 186 11.10 -13.31 -0.12
N GLY A 187 12.27 -12.76 0.20
CA GLY A 187 12.90 -11.68 -0.55
C GLY A 187 12.21 -10.33 -0.38
N LEU A 188 11.38 -10.15 0.65
CA LEU A 188 10.69 -8.89 0.95
C LEU A 188 11.56 -7.94 1.79
N ILE A 189 12.44 -8.48 2.59
CA ILE A 189 13.47 -7.76 3.35
C ILE A 189 14.81 -8.47 3.16
N ALA A 190 15.89 -7.77 3.41
CA ALA A 190 17.22 -8.34 3.42
C ALA A 190 18.02 -7.72 4.56
N TRP A 191 18.84 -8.52 5.19
CA TRP A 191 19.83 -8.08 6.17
C TRP A 191 21.10 -7.68 5.42
N PHE A 192 21.62 -6.48 5.70
CA PHE A 192 22.88 -5.96 5.14
C PHE A 192 23.91 -5.71 6.21
#